data_300a371df75a5e56135b9ec3278b6fd8
#
_entry.id   300a371df75a5e56135b9ec3278b6fd8
#
_cell.length_a   1.000
_cell.length_b   1.000
_cell.length_c   1.000
_cell.angle_alpha   90.00
_cell.angle_beta   90.00
_cell.angle_gamma   90.00
#
_symmetry.space_group_name_H-M   'P 1'
#
loop_
_entity.id
_entity.type
_entity.pdbx_description
1 polymer ?
#
loop_
_entity_poly.entity_id
_entity_poly.type
_entity_poly.pdbx_seq_one_letter_code
_entity_poly.pdbx_strand_id
1 'polypeptide(L)'
;ESRYYEMLRKGQSAVKTALQNLPKNATEVPDSILFRLSEERGLNPDMVMAISNDLGWMDLSVRVGFSADMADRNAKLTKDAAKNKEKTQILSKNLEKTSQDYYLDTNITEFSANVIHCEKISDSNLSSLSFSNEVEQEPTHMVVLDRTLFYPEGGGQLGDQGRFFFNPEFGETKVLDTKIEKGVIIHFTDGELSTGLIHGEVNRIRRIQLMDHHTAVHIVGGAAREILGSHIRQAGSNKGEKYARIDLTHHSRMSRDLLDMIEDKANEIIQSNPEVEKIILDRAEADAKFGFDIYQGGPPKHQEIRIIKIGDFD
;
A
#
# COMPACT_ATOMS: atom_id res chain seq x y z
N GLU A 1 -8.29 18.48 -7.01
CA GLU A 1 -7.87 19.48 -6.00
C GLU A 1 -9.07 20.19 -5.36
N SER A 2 -10.00 20.82 -6.12
CA SER A 2 -11.11 21.61 -5.54
C SER A 2 -12.01 20.80 -4.60
N ARG A 3 -12.31 19.53 -4.90
CA ARG A 3 -13.11 18.63 -4.04
C ARG A 3 -12.40 18.29 -2.72
N TYR A 4 -11.09 18.15 -2.75
CA TYR A 4 -10.28 17.87 -1.56
C TYR A 4 -10.30 19.05 -0.59
N TYR A 5 -10.08 20.27 -1.10
CA TYR A 5 -10.16 21.48 -0.26
C TYR A 5 -11.55 21.74 0.30
N GLU A 6 -12.59 21.42 -0.46
CA GLU A 6 -13.97 21.51 0.05
C GLU A 6 -14.22 20.50 1.17
N MET A 7 -13.71 19.29 1.04
CA MET A 7 -13.79 18.25 2.08
C MET A 7 -13.06 18.67 3.35
N LEU A 8 -11.83 19.21 3.24
CA LEU A 8 -11.06 19.71 4.38
C LEU A 8 -11.77 20.85 5.11
N ARG A 9 -12.30 21.86 4.37
CA ARG A 9 -13.04 22.97 4.96
C ARG A 9 -14.32 22.51 5.66
N LYS A 10 -15.03 21.54 5.08
CA LYS A 10 -16.21 20.91 5.71
C LYS A 10 -15.81 20.10 6.94
N GLY A 11 -14.64 19.43 6.90
CA GLY A 11 -14.06 18.71 8.03
C GLY A 11 -13.74 19.62 9.21
N GLN A 12 -13.03 20.72 8.98
CA GLN A 12 -12.73 21.71 10.02
C GLN A 12 -14.00 22.30 10.66
N SER A 13 -15.00 22.63 9.83
CA SER A 13 -16.29 23.11 10.33
C SER A 13 -17.02 22.06 11.17
N ALA A 14 -16.96 20.79 10.76
CA ALA A 14 -17.58 19.68 11.51
C ALA A 14 -16.92 19.45 12.87
N VAL A 15 -15.58 19.48 12.93
CA VAL A 15 -14.82 19.38 14.18
C VAL A 15 -15.15 20.57 15.08
N LYS A 16 -15.10 21.78 14.56
CA LYS A 16 -15.47 23.00 15.32
C LYS A 16 -16.84 22.89 15.95
N THR A 17 -17.84 22.44 15.16
CA THR A 17 -19.22 22.27 15.66
C THR A 17 -19.29 21.17 16.71
N ALA A 18 -18.57 20.07 16.54
CA ALA A 18 -18.54 18.98 17.51
C ALA A 18 -17.91 19.40 18.84
N LEU A 19 -16.82 20.17 18.79
CA LEU A 19 -16.12 20.68 19.97
C LEU A 19 -16.91 21.75 20.73
N GLN A 20 -17.72 22.57 20.04
CA GLN A 20 -18.55 23.59 20.69
C GLN A 20 -19.53 23.01 21.73
N ASN A 21 -19.89 21.73 21.60
CA ASN A 21 -20.78 21.02 22.51
C ASN A 21 -20.05 20.32 23.66
N LEU A 22 -18.70 20.38 23.69
CA LEU A 22 -17.91 19.81 24.77
C LEU A 22 -17.81 20.79 25.95
N PRO A 23 -17.74 20.27 27.20
CA PRO A 23 -17.40 21.09 28.35
C PRO A 23 -16.03 21.75 28.15
N LYS A 24 -15.87 23.00 28.59
CA LYS A 24 -14.61 23.74 28.46
C LYS A 24 -13.42 23.09 29.18
N ASN A 25 -13.68 22.20 30.12
CA ASN A 25 -12.68 21.42 30.87
C ASN A 25 -12.57 19.98 30.37
N ALA A 26 -13.08 19.65 29.17
CA ALA A 26 -12.92 18.34 28.59
C ALA A 26 -11.44 18.06 28.29
N THR A 27 -10.96 16.90 28.72
CA THR A 27 -9.60 16.40 28.45
C THR A 27 -9.57 15.29 27.41
N GLU A 28 -10.73 14.74 27.07
CA GLU A 28 -10.87 13.70 26.06
C GLU A 28 -12.02 14.02 25.11
N VAL A 29 -11.84 13.66 23.83
CA VAL A 29 -12.91 13.68 22.83
C VAL A 29 -13.72 12.39 22.99
N PRO A 30 -15.05 12.49 23.20
CA PRO A 30 -15.89 11.28 23.30
C PRO A 30 -15.82 10.39 22.06
N ASP A 31 -15.72 9.08 22.26
CA ASP A 31 -15.66 8.07 21.19
C ASP A 31 -16.76 8.24 20.15
N SER A 32 -17.99 8.58 20.60
CA SER A 32 -19.14 8.80 19.71
C SER A 32 -18.92 9.95 18.71
N ILE A 33 -18.18 10.98 19.11
CA ILE A 33 -17.83 12.11 18.24
C ILE A 33 -16.75 11.66 17.22
N LEU A 34 -15.74 10.95 17.70
CA LEU A 34 -14.66 10.44 16.84
C LEU A 34 -15.19 9.44 15.81
N PHE A 35 -16.04 8.49 16.21
CA PHE A 35 -16.70 7.56 15.27
C PHE A 35 -17.52 8.30 14.23
N ARG A 36 -18.37 9.23 14.66
CA ARG A 36 -19.22 10.01 13.76
C ARG A 36 -18.39 10.82 12.75
N LEU A 37 -17.35 11.53 13.19
CA LEU A 37 -16.49 12.32 12.32
C LEU A 37 -15.73 11.44 11.33
N SER A 38 -15.32 10.25 11.76
CA SER A 38 -14.67 9.27 10.88
C SER A 38 -15.63 8.71 9.83
N GLU A 39 -16.84 8.29 10.23
CA GLU A 39 -17.80 7.66 9.33
C GLU A 39 -18.45 8.67 8.36
N GLU A 40 -18.83 9.85 8.82
CA GLU A 40 -19.54 10.84 8.01
C GLU A 40 -18.60 11.74 7.19
N ARG A 41 -17.37 11.96 7.67
CA ARG A 41 -16.44 12.94 7.10
C ARG A 41 -15.09 12.37 6.72
N GLY A 42 -14.79 11.11 7.03
CA GLY A 42 -13.50 10.50 6.76
C GLY A 42 -12.36 11.06 7.60
N LEU A 43 -12.67 11.74 8.72
CA LEU A 43 -11.66 12.33 9.61
C LEU A 43 -11.18 11.28 10.61
N ASN A 44 -9.92 10.89 10.53
CA ASN A 44 -9.32 10.03 11.54
C ASN A 44 -9.10 10.78 12.86
N PRO A 45 -8.92 10.08 13.99
CA PRO A 45 -8.73 10.71 15.31
C PRO A 45 -7.60 11.72 15.33
N ASP A 46 -6.48 11.43 14.71
CA ASP A 46 -5.30 12.32 14.70
C ASP A 46 -5.59 13.61 13.94
N MET A 47 -6.34 13.55 12.83
CA MET A 47 -6.82 14.75 12.13
C MET A 47 -7.76 15.58 13.00
N VAL A 48 -8.66 14.92 13.75
CA VAL A 48 -9.55 15.62 14.69
C VAL A 48 -8.73 16.32 15.75
N MET A 49 -7.71 15.68 16.30
CA MET A 49 -6.81 16.26 17.31
C MET A 49 -6.00 17.43 16.74
N ALA A 50 -5.43 17.31 15.54
CA ALA A 50 -4.68 18.38 14.90
C ALA A 50 -5.57 19.62 14.66
N ILE A 51 -6.78 19.42 14.14
CA ILE A 51 -7.76 20.51 13.96
C ILE A 51 -8.19 21.10 15.31
N SER A 52 -8.33 20.28 16.35
CA SER A 52 -8.66 20.74 17.71
C SER A 52 -7.58 21.67 18.26
N ASN A 53 -6.32 21.30 18.09
CA ASN A 53 -5.18 22.12 18.51
C ASN A 53 -5.15 23.47 17.77
N ASP A 54 -5.38 23.47 16.46
CA ASP A 54 -5.48 24.70 15.66
C ASP A 54 -6.65 25.61 16.12
N LEU A 55 -7.71 25.01 16.67
CA LEU A 55 -8.85 25.73 17.23
C LEU A 55 -8.65 26.16 18.70
N GLY A 56 -7.47 25.89 19.27
CA GLY A 56 -7.11 26.30 20.63
C GLY A 56 -7.49 25.30 21.73
N TRP A 57 -7.87 24.06 21.38
CA TRP A 57 -8.16 22.98 22.33
C TRP A 57 -6.89 22.13 22.55
N MET A 58 -5.90 22.67 23.28
CA MET A 58 -4.56 22.08 23.43
C MET A 58 -4.50 20.87 24.37
N ASP A 59 -5.49 20.67 25.25
CA ASP A 59 -5.48 19.64 26.31
C ASP A 59 -6.35 18.43 25.98
N LEU A 60 -6.94 18.37 24.78
CA LEU A 60 -7.75 17.24 24.37
C LEU A 60 -6.88 16.03 24.00
N SER A 61 -7.36 14.85 24.33
CA SER A 61 -6.75 13.58 23.97
C SER A 61 -7.78 12.60 23.40
N VAL A 62 -7.28 11.52 22.81
CA VAL A 62 -8.08 10.36 22.41
C VAL A 62 -7.89 9.27 23.44
N ARG A 63 -8.96 8.60 23.83
CA ARG A 63 -8.91 7.48 24.78
C ARG A 63 -7.93 6.40 24.33
N VAL A 64 -7.14 5.90 25.25
CA VAL A 64 -6.26 4.74 25.01
C VAL A 64 -7.09 3.53 24.56
N GLY A 65 -6.70 2.91 23.46
CA GLY A 65 -7.42 1.76 22.87
C GLY A 65 -8.50 2.13 21.83
N PHE A 66 -8.84 3.42 21.62
CA PHE A 66 -9.82 3.83 20.61
C PHE A 66 -9.42 3.37 19.19
N SER A 67 -8.14 3.40 18.85
CA SER A 67 -7.65 2.96 17.54
C SER A 67 -7.90 1.47 17.29
N ALA A 68 -7.81 0.63 18.33
CA ALA A 68 -8.16 -0.78 18.25
C ALA A 68 -9.66 -0.97 17.98
N ASP A 69 -10.51 -0.25 18.71
CA ASP A 69 -11.97 -0.32 18.53
C ASP A 69 -12.39 0.15 17.12
N MET A 70 -11.72 1.18 16.59
CA MET A 70 -11.90 1.65 15.21
C MET A 70 -11.48 0.60 14.19
N ALA A 71 -10.34 -0.04 14.38
CA ALA A 71 -9.86 -1.10 13.50
C ALA A 71 -10.84 -2.28 13.46
N ASP A 72 -11.35 -2.72 14.60
CA ASP A 72 -12.33 -3.80 14.69
C ASP A 72 -13.68 -3.43 14.04
N ARG A 73 -14.12 -2.19 14.22
CA ARG A 73 -15.34 -1.68 13.58
C ARG A 73 -15.19 -1.60 12.06
N ASN A 74 -14.08 -1.07 11.57
CA ASN A 74 -13.77 -1.00 10.14
C ASN A 74 -13.62 -2.41 9.52
N ALA A 75 -13.03 -3.37 10.23
CA ALA A 75 -12.92 -4.75 9.79
C ALA A 75 -14.29 -5.42 9.65
N LYS A 76 -15.26 -5.12 10.54
CA LYS A 76 -16.65 -5.59 10.42
C LYS A 76 -17.35 -4.98 9.21
N LEU A 77 -17.26 -3.66 9.03
CA LEU A 77 -17.83 -2.95 7.87
C LEU A 77 -17.27 -3.44 6.54
N THR A 78 -15.96 -3.71 6.49
CA THR A 78 -15.29 -4.24 5.29
C THR A 78 -15.72 -5.69 4.99
N LYS A 79 -15.97 -6.51 6.01
CA LYS A 79 -16.51 -7.87 5.82
C LYS A 79 -17.92 -7.84 5.23
N ASP A 80 -18.75 -6.91 5.65
CA ASP A 80 -20.12 -6.77 5.13
C ASP A 80 -20.14 -6.16 3.72
N ALA A 81 -19.25 -5.22 3.42
CA ALA A 81 -19.06 -4.67 2.08
C ALA A 81 -18.44 -5.69 1.10
N ALA A 82 -17.56 -6.57 1.58
CA ALA A 82 -16.95 -7.62 0.76
C ALA A 82 -17.91 -8.74 0.37
N LYS A 83 -18.98 -8.97 1.15
CA LYS A 83 -20.07 -9.89 0.79
C LYS A 83 -20.92 -9.38 -0.39
N ASN A 84 -20.95 -8.07 -0.62
CA ASN A 84 -21.78 -7.45 -1.66
C ASN A 84 -21.03 -7.10 -2.96
N LYS A 85 -19.71 -7.30 -3.03
CA LYS A 85 -18.95 -7.22 -4.28
C LYS A 85 -18.52 -8.62 -4.67
N GLU A 86 -19.24 -9.24 -5.61
CA GLU A 86 -18.69 -10.30 -6.44
C GLU A 86 -17.48 -9.70 -7.18
N LYS A 87 -16.28 -9.97 -6.64
CA LYS A 87 -15.05 -9.67 -7.38
C LYS A 87 -15.06 -10.60 -8.58
N THR A 88 -15.11 -10.04 -9.77
CA THR A 88 -14.90 -10.77 -11.01
C THR A 88 -13.62 -11.60 -10.85
N GLN A 89 -13.74 -12.92 -10.91
CA GLN A 89 -12.61 -13.82 -10.80
C GLN A 89 -11.76 -13.66 -12.08
N ILE A 90 -10.48 -13.36 -11.92
CA ILE A 90 -9.56 -13.15 -13.04
C ILE A 90 -9.28 -14.49 -13.75
N LEU A 91 -8.95 -15.52 -12.97
CA LEU A 91 -8.67 -16.85 -13.49
C LEU A 91 -9.94 -17.67 -13.67
N SER A 92 -10.02 -18.43 -14.77
CA SER A 92 -11.13 -19.34 -15.06
C SER A 92 -11.17 -20.55 -14.11
N LYS A 93 -10.05 -20.86 -13.45
CA LYS A 93 -9.87 -22.03 -12.57
C LYS A 93 -9.37 -21.61 -11.19
N ASN A 94 -9.78 -22.40 -10.18
CA ASN A 94 -9.12 -22.32 -8.88
C ASN A 94 -7.82 -23.13 -8.93
N LEU A 95 -6.69 -22.44 -8.69
CA LEU A 95 -5.35 -23.00 -8.70
C LEU A 95 -4.76 -22.98 -7.29
N GLU A 96 -3.74 -23.79 -7.05
CA GLU A 96 -2.95 -23.76 -5.84
C GLU A 96 -2.16 -22.45 -5.74
N LYS A 97 -1.85 -22.04 -4.50
CA LYS A 97 -1.08 -20.82 -4.26
C LYS A 97 0.32 -20.95 -4.84
N THR A 98 0.79 -19.89 -5.47
CA THR A 98 2.16 -19.79 -6.01
C THR A 98 3.17 -19.60 -4.88
N SER A 99 4.31 -20.31 -4.91
CA SER A 99 5.43 -20.03 -4.01
C SER A 99 6.05 -18.67 -4.31
N GLN A 100 6.15 -17.82 -3.28
CA GLN A 100 6.54 -16.40 -3.38
C GLN A 100 8.03 -16.23 -3.07
N ASP A 101 8.90 -16.68 -3.97
CA ASP A 101 10.34 -16.73 -3.74
C ASP A 101 11.03 -15.35 -3.83
N TYR A 102 10.35 -14.35 -4.36
CA TYR A 102 10.86 -12.96 -4.43
C TYR A 102 11.14 -12.34 -3.05
N TYR A 103 10.66 -12.95 -1.95
CA TYR A 103 10.99 -12.50 -0.59
C TYR A 103 12.29 -13.08 -0.06
N LEU A 104 12.81 -14.18 -0.64
CA LEU A 104 13.99 -14.88 -0.13
C LEU A 104 15.28 -14.09 -0.37
N ASP A 105 15.49 -13.67 -1.61
CA ASP A 105 16.60 -12.82 -2.00
C ASP A 105 16.19 -11.91 -3.17
N THR A 106 16.20 -10.61 -2.92
CA THR A 106 15.81 -9.61 -3.91
C THR A 106 16.86 -9.37 -5.00
N ASN A 107 18.09 -9.91 -4.84
CA ASN A 107 19.14 -9.80 -5.83
C ASN A 107 19.05 -10.89 -6.89
N ILE A 108 18.38 -12.00 -6.62
CA ILE A 108 18.16 -13.06 -7.59
C ILE A 108 17.04 -12.67 -8.53
N THR A 109 17.34 -12.67 -9.82
CA THR A 109 16.38 -12.29 -10.88
C THR A 109 16.12 -13.40 -11.88
N GLU A 110 16.90 -14.48 -11.85
CA GLU A 110 16.78 -15.64 -12.72
C GLU A 110 16.34 -16.88 -11.94
N PHE A 111 15.41 -17.66 -12.49
CA PHE A 111 14.90 -18.86 -11.85
C PHE A 111 14.34 -19.86 -12.88
N SER A 112 14.07 -21.09 -12.41
CA SER A 112 13.33 -22.08 -13.16
C SER A 112 12.06 -22.44 -12.41
N ALA A 113 10.96 -22.61 -13.14
CA ALA A 113 9.65 -22.95 -12.60
C ALA A 113 8.85 -23.77 -13.61
N ASN A 114 7.79 -24.42 -13.13
CA ASN A 114 6.85 -25.13 -14.00
C ASN A 114 5.64 -24.24 -14.30
N VAL A 115 5.28 -24.16 -15.58
CA VAL A 115 4.01 -23.58 -16.00
C VAL A 115 2.89 -24.53 -15.59
N ILE A 116 2.06 -24.09 -14.64
CA ILE A 116 0.91 -24.85 -14.12
C ILE A 116 -0.33 -24.59 -14.95
N HIS A 117 -0.48 -23.35 -15.41
CA HIS A 117 -1.64 -22.94 -16.20
C HIS A 117 -1.27 -21.80 -17.14
N CYS A 118 -1.84 -21.84 -18.35
CA CYS A 118 -1.81 -20.74 -19.31
C CYS A 118 -3.17 -20.64 -19.96
N GLU A 119 -3.75 -19.45 -19.97
CA GLU A 119 -5.03 -19.20 -20.66
C GLU A 119 -5.01 -17.85 -21.38
N LYS A 120 -5.71 -17.81 -22.54
CA LYS A 120 -5.87 -16.56 -23.29
C LYS A 120 -6.81 -15.62 -22.54
N ILE A 121 -6.46 -14.35 -22.49
CA ILE A 121 -7.32 -13.32 -21.90
C ILE A 121 -8.54 -13.12 -22.80
N SER A 122 -9.75 -13.26 -22.23
CA SER A 122 -10.99 -12.96 -22.95
C SER A 122 -11.23 -11.44 -22.97
N ASP A 123 -11.96 -10.96 -23.97
CA ASP A 123 -12.30 -9.53 -24.10
C ASP A 123 -13.06 -9.02 -22.85
N SER A 124 -13.89 -9.85 -22.24
CA SER A 124 -14.61 -9.53 -21.00
C SER A 124 -13.67 -9.39 -19.80
N ASN A 125 -12.62 -10.23 -19.71
CA ASN A 125 -11.62 -10.12 -18.66
C ASN A 125 -10.72 -8.91 -18.90
N LEU A 126 -10.29 -8.68 -20.13
CA LEU A 126 -9.44 -7.55 -20.48
C LEU A 126 -10.09 -6.20 -20.11
N SER A 127 -11.38 -6.03 -20.36
CA SER A 127 -12.13 -4.82 -20.00
C SER A 127 -12.28 -4.61 -18.49
N SER A 128 -12.19 -5.68 -17.70
CA SER A 128 -12.27 -5.64 -16.22
C SER A 128 -10.91 -5.47 -15.52
N LEU A 129 -9.82 -5.77 -16.22
CA LEU A 129 -8.45 -5.61 -15.74
C LEU A 129 -7.99 -4.17 -15.93
N SER A 130 -7.35 -3.62 -14.92
CA SER A 130 -6.64 -2.34 -15.01
C SER A 130 -5.14 -2.59 -15.03
N PHE A 131 -4.47 -2.15 -16.06
CA PHE A 131 -3.02 -2.14 -16.16
C PHE A 131 -2.50 -0.72 -15.94
N SER A 132 -1.27 -0.61 -15.48
CA SER A 132 -0.62 0.69 -15.35
C SER A 132 -0.31 1.28 -16.74
N ASN A 133 -0.17 2.62 -16.81
CA ASN A 133 0.25 3.30 -18.04
C ASN A 133 1.70 2.95 -18.48
N GLU A 134 2.41 2.16 -17.67
CA GLU A 134 3.75 1.65 -18.00
C GLU A 134 3.72 0.33 -18.77
N VAL A 135 2.53 -0.27 -18.93
CA VAL A 135 2.31 -1.43 -19.80
C VAL A 135 2.07 -0.93 -21.21
N GLU A 136 3.10 -0.97 -22.05
CA GLU A 136 3.09 -0.40 -23.38
C GLU A 136 2.31 -1.23 -24.42
N GLN A 137 2.12 -2.53 -24.14
CA GLN A 137 1.46 -3.49 -25.00
C GLN A 137 0.37 -4.23 -24.22
N GLU A 138 -0.80 -4.45 -24.84
CA GLU A 138 -1.85 -5.26 -24.23
C GLU A 138 -1.40 -6.72 -24.07
N PRO A 139 -1.52 -7.30 -22.86
CA PRO A 139 -1.23 -8.71 -22.65
C PRO A 139 -2.29 -9.60 -23.35
N THR A 140 -1.85 -10.73 -23.83
CA THR A 140 -2.71 -11.69 -24.56
C THR A 140 -3.03 -12.93 -23.75
N HIS A 141 -2.17 -13.31 -22.79
CA HIS A 141 -2.28 -14.51 -21.98
C HIS A 141 -2.04 -14.27 -20.51
N MET A 142 -2.60 -15.12 -19.67
CA MET A 142 -2.34 -15.24 -18.24
C MET A 142 -1.60 -16.54 -17.98
N VAL A 143 -0.44 -16.45 -17.35
CA VAL A 143 0.42 -17.58 -17.01
C VAL A 143 0.56 -17.71 -15.51
N VAL A 144 0.38 -18.91 -14.98
CA VAL A 144 0.58 -19.23 -13.57
C VAL A 144 1.68 -20.27 -13.44
N LEU A 145 2.60 -20.03 -12.53
CA LEU A 145 3.73 -20.91 -12.22
C LEU A 145 3.57 -21.54 -10.83
N ASP A 146 4.26 -22.64 -10.58
CA ASP A 146 4.37 -23.27 -9.25
C ASP A 146 5.12 -22.36 -8.25
N ARG A 147 6.11 -21.62 -8.74
CA ARG A 147 6.92 -20.65 -7.97
C ARG A 147 7.33 -19.47 -8.83
N THR A 148 7.63 -18.33 -8.23
CA THR A 148 8.07 -17.15 -8.99
C THR A 148 8.94 -16.20 -8.17
N LEU A 149 9.87 -15.53 -8.88
CA LEU A 149 10.59 -14.36 -8.37
C LEU A 149 9.91 -13.03 -8.78
N PHE A 150 8.89 -13.05 -9.62
CA PHE A 150 8.16 -11.83 -10.00
C PHE A 150 7.31 -11.32 -8.84
N TYR A 151 7.56 -10.07 -8.40
CA TYR A 151 6.76 -9.40 -7.39
C TYR A 151 5.42 -8.97 -8.00
N PRO A 152 4.29 -9.39 -7.45
CA PRO A 152 2.98 -8.96 -7.93
C PRO A 152 2.66 -7.55 -7.44
N GLU A 153 1.85 -6.81 -8.20
CA GLU A 153 1.36 -5.49 -7.78
C GLU A 153 0.80 -5.54 -6.35
N GLY A 154 1.38 -4.71 -5.48
CA GLY A 154 0.99 -4.69 -4.07
C GLY A 154 1.59 -3.52 -3.30
N GLY A 155 0.90 -3.06 -2.25
CA GLY A 155 1.36 -1.93 -1.45
C GLY A 155 1.55 -0.63 -2.26
N GLY A 156 0.86 -0.49 -3.39
CA GLY A 156 1.03 0.63 -4.34
C GLY A 156 2.27 0.53 -5.23
N GLN A 157 3.09 -0.53 -5.10
CA GLN A 157 4.16 -0.84 -6.04
C GLN A 157 3.60 -1.61 -7.23
N LEU A 158 3.96 -1.21 -8.44
CA LEU A 158 3.59 -1.90 -9.66
C LEU A 158 4.22 -3.30 -9.72
N GLY A 159 3.58 -4.20 -10.47
CA GLY A 159 4.09 -5.53 -10.71
C GLY A 159 5.39 -5.53 -11.51
N ASP A 160 6.18 -6.56 -11.29
CA ASP A 160 7.39 -6.78 -12.06
C ASP A 160 7.08 -7.13 -13.50
N GLN A 161 8.05 -6.81 -14.34
CA GLN A 161 8.12 -7.18 -15.74
C GLN A 161 9.40 -8.00 -16.00
N GLY A 162 9.44 -8.70 -17.12
CA GLY A 162 10.60 -9.50 -17.49
C GLY A 162 10.26 -10.42 -18.65
N ARG A 163 10.81 -11.67 -18.61
CA ARG A 163 10.62 -12.62 -19.70
C ARG A 163 10.65 -14.05 -19.21
N PHE A 164 9.98 -14.92 -19.99
CA PHE A 164 10.03 -16.37 -19.90
C PHE A 164 10.58 -16.98 -21.18
N PHE A 165 11.30 -18.09 -21.05
CA PHE A 165 11.78 -18.87 -22.18
C PHE A 165 11.96 -20.35 -21.81
N PHE A 166 11.67 -21.28 -22.74
CA PHE A 166 11.98 -22.68 -22.58
C PHE A 166 13.46 -22.96 -22.84
N ASN A 167 14.00 -22.32 -23.87
CA ASN A 167 15.40 -22.28 -24.25
C ASN A 167 15.68 -20.92 -24.88
N PRO A 168 16.74 -20.20 -24.47
CA PRO A 168 17.09 -18.89 -25.01
C PRO A 168 17.22 -18.83 -26.55
N GLU A 169 17.49 -19.97 -27.20
CA GLU A 169 17.64 -20.06 -28.66
C GLU A 169 16.30 -20.06 -29.41
N PHE A 170 15.17 -20.36 -28.74
CA PHE A 170 13.85 -20.54 -29.38
C PHE A 170 12.88 -19.37 -29.18
N GLY A 171 13.38 -18.27 -28.66
CA GLY A 171 12.57 -17.05 -28.43
C GLY A 171 12.12 -16.90 -26.99
N GLU A 172 11.57 -15.72 -26.71
CA GLU A 172 11.11 -15.32 -25.39
C GLU A 172 9.64 -14.90 -25.43
N THR A 173 8.96 -15.07 -24.29
CA THR A 173 7.63 -14.50 -24.02
C THR A 173 7.81 -13.42 -22.95
N LYS A 174 7.37 -12.20 -23.22
CA LYS A 174 7.50 -11.08 -22.29
C LYS A 174 6.44 -11.17 -21.20
N VAL A 175 6.84 -10.91 -19.98
CA VAL A 175 5.95 -10.65 -18.85
C VAL A 175 5.74 -9.14 -18.75
N LEU A 176 4.53 -8.69 -19.02
CA LEU A 176 4.17 -7.28 -19.14
C LEU A 176 3.65 -6.70 -17.82
N ASP A 177 3.07 -7.54 -16.97
CA ASP A 177 2.60 -7.18 -15.62
C ASP A 177 2.46 -8.43 -14.75
N THR A 178 2.45 -8.26 -13.44
CA THR A 178 2.30 -9.34 -12.48
C THR A 178 1.32 -8.94 -11.39
N LYS A 179 0.27 -9.75 -11.17
CA LYS A 179 -0.76 -9.51 -10.16
C LYS A 179 -0.98 -10.74 -9.28
N ILE A 180 -1.67 -10.54 -8.16
CA ILE A 180 -2.01 -11.64 -7.24
C ILE A 180 -3.51 -11.74 -7.02
N GLU A 181 -4.05 -12.95 -7.14
CA GLU A 181 -5.43 -13.27 -6.80
C GLU A 181 -5.49 -14.47 -5.86
N LYS A 182 -6.01 -14.30 -4.64
CA LYS A 182 -6.16 -15.36 -3.62
C LYS A 182 -4.87 -16.17 -3.33
N GLY A 183 -3.70 -15.53 -3.52
CA GLY A 183 -2.39 -16.16 -3.32
C GLY A 183 -1.82 -16.85 -4.56
N VAL A 184 -2.53 -16.84 -5.68
CA VAL A 184 -2.05 -17.27 -7.00
C VAL A 184 -1.45 -16.05 -7.70
N ILE A 185 -0.20 -16.15 -8.17
CA ILE A 185 0.46 -15.09 -8.91
C ILE A 185 0.24 -15.31 -10.40
N ILE A 186 -0.31 -14.27 -11.05
CA ILE A 186 -0.68 -14.25 -12.45
C ILE A 186 0.31 -13.36 -13.19
N HIS A 187 1.01 -13.94 -14.15
CA HIS A 187 1.90 -13.23 -15.05
C HIS A 187 1.16 -12.95 -16.35
N PHE A 188 1.02 -11.66 -16.69
CA PHE A 188 0.37 -11.21 -17.92
C PHE A 188 1.41 -11.14 -19.03
N THR A 189 1.23 -11.93 -20.08
CA THR A 189 2.24 -12.13 -21.13
C THR A 189 1.75 -11.71 -22.52
N ASP A 190 2.70 -11.45 -23.41
CA ASP A 190 2.44 -11.13 -24.82
C ASP A 190 2.25 -12.38 -25.69
N GLY A 191 2.46 -13.58 -25.14
CA GLY A 191 2.36 -14.84 -25.85
C GLY A 191 1.95 -16.01 -24.96
N GLU A 192 1.56 -17.12 -25.59
CA GLU A 192 1.19 -18.37 -24.96
C GLU A 192 2.44 -19.13 -24.50
N LEU A 193 2.34 -19.83 -23.38
CA LEU A 193 3.33 -20.78 -22.89
C LEU A 193 2.71 -22.16 -22.72
N SER A 194 3.41 -23.18 -23.19
CA SER A 194 3.05 -24.57 -22.92
C SER A 194 3.36 -24.96 -21.48
N THR A 195 2.63 -25.92 -20.92
CA THR A 195 2.95 -26.49 -19.61
C THR A 195 4.32 -27.17 -19.63
N GLY A 196 5.07 -27.04 -18.55
CA GLY A 196 6.40 -27.61 -18.39
C GLY A 196 7.40 -26.65 -17.76
N LEU A 197 8.65 -27.09 -17.70
CA LEU A 197 9.75 -26.33 -17.12
C LEU A 197 10.12 -25.14 -18.02
N ILE A 198 10.15 -23.96 -17.43
CA ILE A 198 10.62 -22.72 -18.09
C ILE A 198 11.71 -22.05 -17.27
N HIS A 199 12.43 -21.16 -17.90
CA HIS A 199 13.30 -20.19 -17.25
C HIS A 199 12.63 -18.83 -17.24
N GLY A 200 12.70 -18.15 -16.10
CA GLY A 200 12.19 -16.79 -15.90
C GLY A 200 13.31 -15.83 -15.56
N GLU A 201 13.23 -14.63 -16.11
CA GLU A 201 14.14 -13.55 -15.82
C GLU A 201 13.35 -12.27 -15.52
N VAL A 202 13.53 -11.73 -14.31
CA VAL A 202 12.91 -10.47 -13.89
C VAL A 202 13.74 -9.30 -14.40
N ASN A 203 13.09 -8.24 -14.89
CA ASN A 203 13.78 -7.02 -15.25
C ASN A 203 14.38 -6.37 -13.99
N ARG A 204 15.69 -6.58 -13.80
CA ARG A 204 16.42 -6.14 -12.61
C ARG A 204 16.43 -4.61 -12.45
N ILE A 205 16.57 -3.89 -13.54
CA ILE A 205 16.65 -2.41 -13.50
C ILE A 205 15.33 -1.85 -12.98
N ARG A 206 14.20 -2.31 -13.57
CA ARG A 206 12.86 -1.95 -13.11
C ARG A 206 12.63 -2.36 -11.65
N ARG A 207 12.99 -3.59 -11.27
CA ARG A 207 12.83 -4.08 -9.90
C ARG A 207 13.51 -3.16 -8.87
N ILE A 208 14.78 -2.81 -9.10
CA ILE A 208 15.54 -1.93 -8.22
C ILE A 208 14.87 -0.57 -8.13
N GLN A 209 14.50 0.03 -9.26
CA GLN A 209 13.82 1.33 -9.29
C GLN A 209 12.51 1.34 -8.50
N LEU A 210 11.70 0.28 -8.65
CA LEU A 210 10.44 0.15 -7.89
C LEU A 210 10.68 -0.01 -6.39
N MET A 211 11.71 -0.77 -6.00
CA MET A 211 12.11 -0.95 -4.59
C MET A 211 12.62 0.34 -3.98
N ASP A 212 13.45 1.09 -4.71
CA ASP A 212 13.97 2.39 -4.27
C ASP A 212 12.83 3.40 -4.07
N HIS A 213 11.90 3.46 -5.03
CA HIS A 213 10.71 4.29 -4.91
C HIS A 213 9.81 3.86 -3.74
N HIS A 214 9.72 2.54 -3.45
CA HIS A 214 8.95 2.06 -2.32
C HIS A 214 9.57 2.53 -1.00
N THR A 215 10.87 2.37 -0.84
CA THR A 215 11.61 2.83 0.34
C THR A 215 11.55 4.35 0.48
N ALA A 216 11.75 5.09 -0.62
CA ALA A 216 11.66 6.55 -0.62
C ALA A 216 10.29 7.06 -0.15
N VAL A 217 9.19 6.40 -0.57
CA VAL A 217 7.83 6.76 -0.11
C VAL A 217 7.69 6.61 1.41
N HIS A 218 8.28 5.57 2.02
CA HIS A 218 8.30 5.40 3.47
C HIS A 218 9.09 6.53 4.14
N ILE A 219 10.29 6.83 3.65
CA ILE A 219 11.15 7.90 4.19
C ILE A 219 10.44 9.26 4.12
N VAL A 220 9.85 9.59 2.97
CA VAL A 220 9.10 10.86 2.82
C VAL A 220 7.88 10.92 3.74
N GLY A 221 7.16 9.79 3.91
CA GLY A 221 6.03 9.70 4.82
C GLY A 221 6.43 9.94 6.28
N GLY A 222 7.53 9.33 6.72
CA GLY A 222 8.09 9.52 8.05
C GLY A 222 8.63 10.94 8.27
N ALA A 223 9.38 11.50 7.31
CA ALA A 223 9.85 12.88 7.35
C ALA A 223 8.69 13.88 7.46
N ALA A 224 7.63 13.65 6.69
CA ALA A 224 6.42 14.47 6.79
C ALA A 224 5.75 14.36 8.17
N ARG A 225 5.73 13.18 8.78
CA ARG A 225 5.19 12.97 10.14
C ARG A 225 6.03 13.69 11.20
N GLU A 226 7.35 13.63 11.08
CA GLU A 226 8.25 14.33 12.01
C GLU A 226 8.05 15.86 11.98
N ILE A 227 7.86 16.43 10.77
CA ILE A 227 7.72 17.87 10.56
C ILE A 227 6.30 18.36 10.87
N LEU A 228 5.28 17.64 10.42
CA LEU A 228 3.89 18.11 10.46
C LEU A 228 3.10 17.53 11.64
N GLY A 229 3.62 16.49 12.29
CA GLY A 229 3.02 15.87 13.47
C GLY A 229 2.37 14.51 13.23
N SER A 230 1.97 13.87 14.32
CA SER A 230 1.49 12.48 14.38
C SER A 230 0.19 12.22 13.60
N HIS A 231 -0.55 13.25 13.22
CA HIS A 231 -1.76 13.13 12.39
C HIS A 231 -1.47 12.73 10.93
N ILE A 232 -0.19 12.81 10.51
CA ILE A 232 0.19 12.43 9.16
C ILE A 232 0.16 10.91 9.02
N ARG A 233 -0.64 10.46 8.05
CA ARG A 233 -0.77 9.06 7.64
C ARG A 233 -0.75 8.98 6.12
N GLN A 234 -0.33 7.83 5.61
CA GLN A 234 -0.45 7.55 4.18
C GLN A 234 -1.93 7.26 3.85
N ALA A 235 -2.53 8.10 3.01
CA ALA A 235 -3.87 7.91 2.47
C ALA A 235 -3.86 7.09 1.18
N GLY A 236 -2.75 7.12 0.45
CA GLY A 236 -2.54 6.37 -0.78
C GLY A 236 -1.10 6.48 -1.25
N SER A 237 -0.70 5.58 -2.14
CA SER A 237 0.60 5.66 -2.80
C SER A 237 0.59 4.93 -4.15
N ASN A 238 1.49 5.34 -5.01
CA ASN A 238 1.82 4.66 -6.25
C ASN A 238 3.33 4.70 -6.46
N LYS A 239 3.94 3.55 -6.77
CA LYS A 239 5.37 3.42 -7.02
C LYS A 239 5.54 2.77 -8.39
N GLY A 240 5.73 3.61 -9.40
CA GLY A 240 6.08 3.23 -10.76
C GLY A 240 7.58 3.32 -11.00
N GLU A 241 7.99 3.00 -12.24
CA GLU A 241 9.40 3.06 -12.62
C GLU A 241 9.89 4.51 -12.75
N LYS A 242 9.07 5.41 -13.27
CA LYS A 242 9.46 6.79 -13.57
C LYS A 242 9.27 7.74 -12.39
N TYR A 243 8.32 7.47 -11.52
CA TYR A 243 8.01 8.31 -10.36
C TYR A 243 7.28 7.53 -9.28
N ALA A 244 7.35 8.04 -8.07
CA ALA A 244 6.50 7.60 -6.97
C ALA A 244 5.60 8.75 -6.50
N ARG A 245 4.43 8.40 -5.95
CA ARG A 245 3.49 9.33 -5.33
C ARG A 245 3.11 8.82 -3.95
N ILE A 246 3.05 9.75 -3.00
CA ILE A 246 2.43 9.52 -1.70
C ILE A 246 1.32 10.54 -1.47
N ASP A 247 0.18 10.08 -1.02
CA ASP A 247 -0.93 10.92 -0.60
C ASP A 247 -0.96 10.92 0.93
N LEU A 248 -0.77 12.06 1.54
CA LEU A 248 -0.72 12.22 2.99
C LEU A 248 -2.02 12.84 3.52
N THR A 249 -2.44 12.37 4.71
CA THR A 249 -3.51 13.05 5.44
C THR A 249 -2.96 14.35 6.02
N HIS A 250 -3.56 15.47 5.67
CA HIS A 250 -3.26 16.77 6.29
C HIS A 250 -4.47 17.66 6.18
N HIS A 251 -4.70 18.49 7.20
CA HIS A 251 -5.90 19.31 7.31
C HIS A 251 -5.77 20.68 6.62
N SER A 252 -4.59 21.02 6.11
CA SER A 252 -4.35 22.27 5.38
C SER A 252 -3.46 22.04 4.15
N ARG A 253 -3.38 23.07 3.28
CA ARG A 253 -2.45 23.03 2.16
C ARG A 253 -1.01 23.22 2.65
N MET A 254 -0.13 22.30 2.27
CA MET A 254 1.30 22.47 2.52
C MET A 254 1.86 23.64 1.70
N SER A 255 2.59 24.53 2.36
CA SER A 255 3.34 25.60 1.70
C SER A 255 4.57 25.03 0.98
N ARG A 256 5.18 25.82 0.10
CA ARG A 256 6.43 25.42 -0.54
C ARG A 256 7.53 25.18 0.50
N ASP A 257 7.64 26.05 1.48
CA ASP A 257 8.65 25.93 2.55
C ASP A 257 8.50 24.63 3.34
N LEU A 258 7.26 24.20 3.65
CA LEU A 258 7.01 22.90 4.29
C LEU A 258 7.41 21.72 3.42
N LEU A 259 7.16 21.80 2.10
CA LEU A 259 7.59 20.75 1.17
C LEU A 259 9.11 20.68 1.09
N ASP A 260 9.79 21.83 1.06
CA ASP A 260 11.25 21.90 1.04
C ASP A 260 11.84 21.31 2.34
N MET A 261 11.25 21.62 3.52
CA MET A 261 11.66 21.00 4.79
C MET A 261 11.50 19.47 4.79
N ILE A 262 10.40 18.96 4.23
CA ILE A 262 10.18 17.50 4.13
C ILE A 262 11.21 16.86 3.19
N GLU A 263 11.50 17.51 2.05
CA GLU A 263 12.51 17.06 1.09
C GLU A 263 13.91 17.05 1.71
N ASP A 264 14.30 18.12 2.40
CA ASP A 264 15.59 18.23 3.08
C ASP A 264 15.74 17.12 4.15
N LYS A 265 14.70 16.92 4.97
CA LYS A 265 14.69 15.88 5.99
C LYS A 265 14.77 14.47 5.39
N ALA A 266 14.02 14.18 4.34
CA ALA A 266 14.08 12.91 3.64
C ALA A 266 15.50 12.66 3.06
N ASN A 267 16.11 13.67 2.47
CA ASN A 267 17.47 13.59 1.95
C ASN A 267 18.51 13.39 3.07
N GLU A 268 18.36 14.05 4.22
CA GLU A 268 19.20 13.83 5.41
C GLU A 268 19.18 12.35 5.82
N ILE A 269 17.98 11.75 5.90
CA ILE A 269 17.80 10.34 6.26
C ILE A 269 18.48 9.43 5.23
N ILE A 270 18.25 9.67 3.93
CA ILE A 270 18.88 8.87 2.86
C ILE A 270 20.42 8.96 2.93
N GLN A 271 20.95 10.17 3.16
CA GLN A 271 22.41 10.39 3.25
C GLN A 271 23.03 9.73 4.49
N SER A 272 22.27 9.55 5.57
CA SER A 272 22.73 8.80 6.75
C SER A 272 22.89 7.30 6.49
N ASN A 273 22.44 6.82 5.33
CA ASN A 273 22.50 5.42 4.88
C ASN A 273 21.98 4.45 5.98
N PRO A 274 20.75 4.61 6.44
CA PRO A 274 20.20 3.82 7.55
C PRO A 274 20.10 2.33 7.17
N GLU A 275 20.29 1.46 8.13
CA GLU A 275 20.03 0.03 7.97
C GLU A 275 18.54 -0.22 7.73
N VAL A 276 18.22 -1.06 6.76
CA VAL A 276 16.85 -1.48 6.47
C VAL A 276 16.66 -2.91 6.96
N GLU A 277 15.97 -3.06 8.09
CA GLU A 277 15.67 -4.34 8.70
C GLU A 277 14.29 -4.88 8.22
N LYS A 278 14.24 -6.19 8.00
CA LYS A 278 12.99 -6.90 7.68
C LYS A 278 12.63 -7.78 8.88
N ILE A 279 11.53 -7.49 9.53
CA ILE A 279 11.07 -8.19 10.74
C ILE A 279 9.75 -8.88 10.41
N ILE A 280 9.63 -10.17 10.73
CA ILE A 280 8.38 -10.91 10.64
C ILE A 280 7.91 -11.18 12.07
N LEU A 281 6.71 -10.72 12.43
CA LEU A 281 6.11 -10.89 13.73
C LEU A 281 4.67 -11.36 13.64
N ASP A 282 4.18 -12.02 14.69
CA ASP A 282 2.74 -12.15 14.89
C ASP A 282 2.11 -10.77 15.06
N ARG A 283 0.91 -10.61 14.53
CA ARG A 283 0.20 -9.33 14.51
C ARG A 283 0.03 -8.74 15.91
N ALA A 284 -0.32 -9.57 16.90
CA ALA A 284 -0.52 -9.09 18.27
C ALA A 284 0.81 -8.64 18.92
N GLU A 285 1.91 -9.30 18.59
CA GLU A 285 3.25 -8.90 19.04
C GLU A 285 3.68 -7.58 18.37
N ALA A 286 3.42 -7.42 17.09
CA ALA A 286 3.72 -6.21 16.34
C ALA A 286 2.91 -5.01 16.87
N ASP A 287 1.62 -5.19 17.11
CA ASP A 287 0.73 -4.16 17.68
C ASP A 287 1.22 -3.74 19.09
N ALA A 288 1.66 -4.69 19.89
CA ALA A 288 2.18 -4.41 21.22
C ALA A 288 3.53 -3.66 21.21
N LYS A 289 4.39 -3.95 20.22
CA LYS A 289 5.75 -3.41 20.15
C LYS A 289 5.82 -2.06 19.42
N PHE A 290 5.06 -1.90 18.34
CA PHE A 290 5.16 -0.75 17.44
C PHE A 290 3.88 0.09 17.37
N GLY A 291 2.79 -0.36 18.00
CA GLY A 291 1.50 0.32 17.90
C GLY A 291 0.84 0.15 16.52
N PHE A 292 -0.19 0.96 16.28
CA PHE A 292 -0.96 0.90 15.02
C PHE A 292 -0.35 1.73 13.88
N ASP A 293 0.73 2.47 14.15
CA ASP A 293 1.38 3.36 13.19
C ASP A 293 2.10 2.63 12.05
N ILE A 294 2.41 1.36 12.27
CA ILE A 294 2.98 0.46 11.26
C ILE A 294 2.01 0.11 10.12
N TYR A 295 0.71 0.39 10.28
CA TYR A 295 -0.29 0.04 9.28
C TYR A 295 -0.60 1.19 8.33
N GLN A 296 -0.03 1.10 7.14
CA GLN A 296 -0.33 2.03 6.06
C GLN A 296 -1.55 1.50 5.28
N GLY A 297 -2.71 2.16 5.42
CA GLY A 297 -3.95 1.73 4.77
C GLY A 297 -4.81 0.75 5.58
N GLY A 298 -4.52 0.57 6.87
CA GLY A 298 -5.26 -0.26 7.81
C GLY A 298 -4.64 -1.63 8.06
N PRO A 299 -5.04 -2.30 9.16
CA PRO A 299 -4.41 -3.54 9.60
C PRO A 299 -4.63 -4.67 8.59
N PRO A 300 -3.57 -5.43 8.23
CA PRO A 300 -3.66 -6.54 7.31
C PRO A 300 -4.49 -7.68 7.91
N LYS A 301 -5.08 -8.51 7.03
CA LYS A 301 -5.90 -9.67 7.44
C LYS A 301 -5.08 -10.89 7.86
N HIS A 302 -3.77 -10.85 7.66
CA HIS A 302 -2.86 -11.95 7.97
C HIS A 302 -2.46 -11.96 9.44
N GLN A 303 -2.22 -13.15 9.98
CA GLN A 303 -1.78 -13.34 11.35
C GLN A 303 -0.31 -12.94 11.52
N GLU A 304 0.53 -13.28 10.54
CA GLU A 304 1.92 -12.82 10.47
C GLU A 304 2.02 -11.57 9.60
N ILE A 305 2.74 -10.58 10.06
CA ILE A 305 3.00 -9.34 9.32
C ILE A 305 4.50 -9.14 9.15
N ARG A 306 4.83 -8.58 8.00
CA ARG A 306 6.19 -8.19 7.65
C ARG A 306 6.34 -6.69 7.85
N ILE A 307 7.24 -6.31 8.74
CA ILE A 307 7.57 -4.93 9.06
C ILE A 307 8.90 -4.59 8.41
N ILE A 308 9.00 -3.41 7.84
CA ILE A 308 10.24 -2.82 7.39
C ILE A 308 10.60 -1.72 8.37
N LYS A 309 11.77 -1.82 8.99
CA LYS A 309 12.32 -0.80 9.87
C LYS A 309 13.48 -0.10 9.15
N ILE A 310 13.48 1.21 9.14
CA ILE A 310 14.50 2.04 8.49
C ILE A 310 15.27 2.82 9.57
N GLY A 311 16.40 2.28 10.00
CA GLY A 311 17.18 2.84 11.11
C GLY A 311 16.36 3.00 12.38
N ASP A 312 16.54 4.10 13.08
CA ASP A 312 15.72 4.49 14.25
C ASP A 312 14.57 5.44 13.88
N PHE A 313 14.34 5.62 12.59
CA PHE A 313 13.46 6.66 12.06
C PHE A 313 12.03 6.17 11.78
N ASP A 314 11.83 4.97 11.28
CA ASP A 314 10.50 4.41 10.95
C ASP A 314 10.48 2.87 11.15
#